data_c60f83bcaa172d984064e3cc54445715
#
_entry.id   c60f83bcaa172d984064e3cc54445715
#
_cell.length_a   1.000
_cell.length_b   1.000
_cell.length_c   1.000
_cell.angle_alpha   90.00
_cell.angle_beta   90.00
_cell.angle_gamma   90.00
#
_symmetry.space_group_name_H-M   'P 1'
#
loop_
_entity.id
_entity.type
_entity.pdbx_description
1 polymer ?
#
loop_
_entity_poly.entity_id
_entity_poly.type
_entity_poly.pdbx_seq_one_letter_code
_entity_poly.pdbx_strand_id
1 'polypeptide(L)'
;MSQKRRKSRGVVDTSVLVAGVAGMKDSVHQSNVASAKFVQRWVEDRTFVWLISDEILEEYREVLARLGVRRPLIGKIVNTLRAKGEHVKLGPTRNLSPDPDDNHICDCAEYGDADFIVTLNPKDFPQASLRAKVIGPSDPLPVRRTTSRRRNS
;
A
#
# COMPACT_ATOMS: atom_id res chain seq x y z
N MET A 1 24.73 21.22 0.53
CA MET A 1 23.85 20.66 1.27
C MET A 1 23.32 19.45 0.69
N SER A 2 23.32 18.54 1.36
CA SER A 2 22.82 17.40 0.81
C SER A 2 21.38 17.39 0.95
N GLN A 3 20.71 17.23 -0.14
CA GLN A 3 19.35 17.13 -0.11
C GLN A 3 19.02 15.73 -0.06
N LYS A 4 18.46 15.29 1.01
CA LYS A 4 18.00 13.97 1.05
C LYS A 4 16.80 13.86 0.22
N ARG A 5 16.82 12.91 -0.70
CA ARG A 5 15.67 12.68 -1.48
C ARG A 5 14.61 12.11 -0.59
N ARG A 6 13.45 12.67 -0.59
CA ARG A 6 12.35 12.14 0.19
C ARG A 6 11.84 10.87 -0.44
N LYS A 7 11.55 9.90 0.39
CA LYS A 7 10.95 8.66 -0.08
C LYS A 7 9.53 8.89 -0.53
N SER A 8 9.10 8.22 -1.58
CA SER A 8 7.70 8.28 -1.95
C SER A 8 6.86 7.60 -0.90
N ARG A 9 5.60 8.00 -0.86
CA ARG A 9 4.63 7.52 0.11
C ARG A 9 3.60 6.71 -0.64
N GLY A 10 3.29 5.53 -0.16
CA GLY A 10 2.39 4.66 -0.90
C GLY A 10 1.47 3.84 -0.03
N VAL A 11 0.33 3.50 -0.60
CA VAL A 11 -0.61 2.57 0.01
C VAL A 11 -0.54 1.28 -0.79
N VAL A 12 -0.49 0.17 -0.11
CA VAL A 12 -0.40 -1.15 -0.74
C VAL A 12 -1.76 -1.82 -0.63
N ASP A 13 -2.40 -2.02 -1.79
CA ASP A 13 -3.66 -2.74 -1.82
C ASP A 13 -3.45 -4.16 -1.31
N THR A 14 -4.46 -4.69 -0.64
CA THR A 14 -4.41 -6.03 -0.08
C THR A 14 -4.00 -7.08 -1.10
N SER A 15 -4.42 -6.90 -2.36
CA SER A 15 -4.06 -7.85 -3.43
C SER A 15 -2.55 -8.03 -3.56
N VAL A 16 -1.78 -6.97 -3.43
CA VAL A 16 -0.32 -7.03 -3.57
C VAL A 16 0.31 -7.72 -2.37
N LEU A 17 -0.17 -7.40 -1.16
CA LEU A 17 0.38 -8.03 0.04
C LEU A 17 0.12 -9.53 0.02
N VAL A 18 -1.11 -9.91 -0.32
CA VAL A 18 -1.50 -11.32 -0.35
C VAL A 18 -0.70 -12.08 -1.40
N ALA A 19 -0.60 -11.51 -2.60
CA ALA A 19 0.20 -12.14 -3.66
C ALA A 19 1.68 -12.19 -3.27
N GLY A 20 2.15 -11.18 -2.53
CA GLY A 20 3.52 -11.17 -2.06
C GLY A 20 3.80 -12.28 -1.07
N VAL A 21 2.90 -12.49 -0.12
CA VAL A 21 3.06 -13.56 0.85
C VAL A 21 3.00 -14.93 0.15
N ALA A 22 2.07 -15.09 -0.80
CA ALA A 22 1.99 -16.31 -1.58
C ALA A 22 3.26 -16.55 -2.41
N GLY A 23 3.79 -15.49 -2.99
CA GLY A 23 5.00 -15.60 -3.82
C GLY A 23 6.25 -15.94 -3.05
N MET A 24 6.28 -15.67 -1.77
CA MET A 24 7.41 -16.06 -0.93
C MET A 24 7.45 -17.56 -0.70
N LYS A 25 6.28 -18.21 -0.78
CA LYS A 25 6.21 -19.65 -0.62
C LYS A 25 6.26 -20.35 -1.97
N ASP A 26 5.66 -19.77 -2.98
CA ASP A 26 5.52 -20.40 -4.28
C ASP A 26 5.56 -19.32 -5.34
N SER A 27 6.59 -19.28 -6.13
CA SER A 27 6.78 -18.23 -7.12
C SER A 27 6.38 -18.66 -8.53
N VAL A 28 5.41 -19.56 -8.66
CA VAL A 28 4.97 -20.04 -9.96
C VAL A 28 4.29 -18.96 -10.78
N HIS A 29 3.45 -18.14 -10.13
CA HIS A 29 2.71 -17.11 -10.84
C HIS A 29 3.49 -15.81 -10.92
N GLN A 30 3.49 -15.22 -12.12
CA GLN A 30 4.22 -13.99 -12.38
C GLN A 30 3.82 -12.83 -11.44
N SER A 31 2.54 -12.67 -11.20
CA SER A 31 2.08 -11.61 -10.32
C SER A 31 2.54 -11.81 -8.89
N ASN A 32 2.63 -13.06 -8.46
CA ASN A 32 3.10 -13.35 -7.11
C ASN A 32 4.59 -13.05 -6.97
N VAL A 33 5.35 -13.32 -8.03
CA VAL A 33 6.80 -13.02 -8.02
C VAL A 33 7.03 -11.53 -7.91
N ALA A 34 6.31 -10.74 -8.72
CA ALA A 34 6.48 -9.31 -8.70
C ALA A 34 6.06 -8.71 -7.35
N SER A 35 4.93 -9.19 -6.81
CA SER A 35 4.44 -8.73 -5.52
C SER A 35 5.40 -9.11 -4.39
N ALA A 36 5.96 -10.33 -4.44
CA ALA A 36 6.93 -10.76 -3.44
C ALA A 36 8.18 -9.87 -3.46
N LYS A 37 8.67 -9.55 -4.65
CA LYS A 37 9.82 -8.66 -4.77
C LYS A 37 9.51 -7.26 -4.24
N PHE A 38 8.32 -6.77 -4.53
CA PHE A 38 7.90 -5.45 -4.06
C PHE A 38 7.92 -5.39 -2.53
N VAL A 39 7.29 -6.36 -1.89
CA VAL A 39 7.22 -6.43 -0.43
C VAL A 39 8.61 -6.65 0.17
N GLN A 40 9.38 -7.55 -0.41
CA GLN A 40 10.72 -7.85 0.07
C GLN A 40 11.64 -6.65 0.04
N ARG A 41 11.59 -5.85 -1.03
CA ARG A 41 12.39 -4.65 -1.11
C ARG A 41 12.05 -3.66 -0.01
N TRP A 42 10.78 -3.57 0.33
CA TRP A 42 10.40 -2.69 1.42
C TRP A 42 10.93 -3.22 2.76
N VAL A 43 10.83 -4.51 2.98
CA VAL A 43 11.30 -5.10 4.24
C VAL A 43 12.82 -4.89 4.38
N GLU A 44 13.55 -5.07 3.30
CA GLU A 44 15.02 -4.98 3.33
C GLU A 44 15.53 -3.54 3.30
N ASP A 45 14.97 -2.73 2.44
CA ASP A 45 15.53 -1.41 2.14
C ASP A 45 14.62 -0.23 2.45
N ARG A 46 13.42 -0.47 2.90
CA ARG A 46 12.45 0.62 3.14
C ARG A 46 12.36 1.54 1.96
N THR A 47 12.08 0.99 0.80
CA THR A 47 12.11 1.72 -0.47
C THR A 47 11.09 2.84 -0.56
N PHE A 48 10.07 2.79 0.27
CA PHE A 48 9.03 3.83 0.31
C PHE A 48 8.44 3.88 1.71
N VAL A 49 7.63 4.91 1.98
CA VAL A 49 6.89 5.00 3.24
C VAL A 49 5.57 4.27 3.04
N TRP A 50 5.40 3.16 3.75
CA TRP A 50 4.18 2.34 3.63
C TRP A 50 3.13 2.93 4.55
N LEU A 51 2.07 3.48 3.95
CA LEU A 51 1.00 4.10 4.71
C LEU A 51 -0.01 3.03 5.12
N ILE A 52 -0.42 3.10 6.37
CA ILE A 52 -1.39 2.15 6.91
C ILE A 52 -2.48 2.90 7.65
N SER A 53 -3.61 2.26 7.80
CA SER A 53 -4.68 2.73 8.68
C SER A 53 -5.18 1.51 9.44
N ASP A 54 -5.98 1.74 10.47
CA ASP A 54 -6.57 0.63 11.22
C ASP A 54 -7.40 -0.25 10.31
N GLU A 55 -8.15 0.36 9.40
CA GLU A 55 -9.00 -0.37 8.47
C GLU A 55 -8.19 -1.24 7.52
N ILE A 56 -7.07 -0.69 7.03
CA ILE A 56 -6.20 -1.44 6.14
C ILE A 56 -5.57 -2.63 6.87
N LEU A 57 -5.09 -2.40 8.09
CA LEU A 57 -4.46 -3.48 8.84
C LEU A 57 -5.46 -4.58 9.17
N GLU A 58 -6.70 -4.20 9.45
CA GLU A 58 -7.73 -5.17 9.72
C GLU A 58 -8.04 -5.99 8.48
N GLU A 59 -8.12 -5.36 7.32
CA GLU A 59 -8.36 -6.09 6.08
C GLU A 59 -7.19 -7.02 5.76
N TYR A 60 -5.96 -6.57 5.92
CA TYR A 60 -4.80 -7.43 5.72
C TYR A 60 -4.92 -8.68 6.59
N ARG A 61 -5.25 -8.49 7.84
CA ARG A 61 -5.37 -9.58 8.80
C ARG A 61 -6.45 -10.57 8.38
N GLU A 62 -7.62 -10.04 8.03
CA GLU A 62 -8.76 -10.88 7.65
C GLU A 62 -8.49 -11.69 6.40
N VAL A 63 -7.94 -11.05 5.37
CA VAL A 63 -7.72 -11.75 4.11
C VAL A 63 -6.62 -12.78 4.25
N LEU A 64 -5.54 -12.47 4.96
CA LEU A 64 -4.47 -13.43 5.18
C LEU A 64 -4.99 -14.64 5.96
N ALA A 65 -5.83 -14.42 6.96
CA ALA A 65 -6.41 -15.51 7.74
C ALA A 65 -7.31 -16.38 6.88
N ARG A 66 -8.14 -15.74 6.04
CA ARG A 66 -9.06 -16.46 5.17
C ARG A 66 -8.31 -17.34 4.17
N LEU A 67 -7.13 -16.92 3.77
CA LEU A 67 -6.32 -17.68 2.83
C LEU A 67 -5.41 -18.70 3.50
N GLY A 68 -5.58 -18.89 4.80
CA GLY A 68 -4.86 -19.94 5.51
C GLY A 68 -3.46 -19.59 5.99
N VAL A 69 -3.11 -18.31 6.00
CA VAL A 69 -1.82 -17.91 6.54
C VAL A 69 -1.84 -18.11 8.05
N ARG A 70 -0.76 -18.65 8.57
CA ARG A 70 -0.68 -18.99 10.00
C ARG A 70 -0.70 -17.74 10.86
N ARG A 71 -1.41 -17.83 11.99
CA ARG A 71 -1.56 -16.69 12.89
C ARG A 71 -0.25 -16.03 13.32
N PRO A 72 0.79 -16.79 13.69
CA PRO A 72 2.05 -16.14 14.08
C PRO A 72 2.64 -15.29 12.96
N LEU A 73 2.52 -15.75 11.72
CA LEU A 73 3.03 -15.00 10.59
C LEU A 73 2.19 -13.74 10.35
N ILE A 74 0.87 -13.85 10.45
CA ILE A 74 0.00 -12.68 10.32
C ILE A 74 0.37 -11.64 11.37
N GLY A 75 0.54 -12.07 12.62
CA GLY A 75 0.93 -11.16 13.70
C GLY A 75 2.25 -10.48 13.42
N LYS A 76 3.20 -11.23 12.90
CA LYS A 76 4.51 -10.68 12.58
C LYS A 76 4.42 -9.62 11.48
N ILE A 77 3.63 -9.89 10.45
CA ILE A 77 3.42 -8.95 9.35
C ILE A 77 2.78 -7.66 9.88
N VAL A 78 1.69 -7.80 10.62
CA VAL A 78 0.97 -6.63 11.15
C VAL A 78 1.84 -5.83 12.10
N ASN A 79 2.57 -6.50 12.98
CA ASN A 79 3.44 -5.81 13.92
C ASN A 79 4.58 -5.08 13.23
N THR A 80 5.12 -5.68 12.18
CA THR A 80 6.17 -5.03 11.40
C THR A 80 5.63 -3.77 10.72
N LEU A 81 4.44 -3.86 10.16
CA LEU A 81 3.83 -2.70 9.52
C LEU A 81 3.55 -1.59 10.52
N ARG A 82 3.06 -1.94 11.72
CA ARG A 82 2.84 -0.94 12.74
C ARG A 82 4.12 -0.27 13.19
N ALA A 83 5.18 -1.04 13.31
CA ALA A 83 6.45 -0.51 13.79
C ALA A 83 7.17 0.33 12.74
N LYS A 84 7.04 -0.05 11.47
CA LYS A 84 7.85 0.53 10.41
C LYS A 84 7.09 1.34 9.38
N GLY A 85 5.78 1.16 9.31
CA GLY A 85 4.94 1.94 8.41
C GLY A 85 4.55 3.25 9.07
N GLU A 86 3.81 4.05 8.33
CA GLU A 86 3.30 5.31 8.86
C GLU A 86 1.79 5.24 8.97
N HIS A 87 1.26 5.46 10.15
CA HIS A 87 -0.17 5.38 10.40
C HIS A 87 -0.87 6.66 9.95
N VAL A 88 -1.93 6.49 9.16
CA VAL A 88 -2.74 7.60 8.68
C VAL A 88 -4.10 7.54 9.36
N LYS A 89 -4.51 8.65 9.93
CA LYS A 89 -5.82 8.72 10.53
C LYS A 89 -6.82 9.14 9.46
N LEU A 90 -7.83 8.31 9.24
CA LEU A 90 -8.81 8.59 8.21
C LEU A 90 -9.90 9.50 8.73
N GLY A 91 -10.33 10.43 7.90
CA GLY A 91 -11.53 11.21 8.13
C GLY A 91 -12.71 10.54 7.45
N PRO A 92 -13.78 11.29 7.17
CA PRO A 92 -14.94 10.73 6.48
C PRO A 92 -14.56 10.22 5.10
N THR A 93 -15.21 9.14 4.68
CA THR A 93 -14.89 8.57 3.38
C THR A 93 -15.26 9.52 2.26
N ARG A 94 -14.41 9.53 1.24
CA ARG A 94 -14.65 10.35 0.05
C ARG A 94 -15.32 9.55 -1.05
N ASN A 95 -15.58 8.28 -0.82
CA ASN A 95 -16.27 7.41 -1.77
C ASN A 95 -15.65 7.46 -3.17
N LEU A 96 -14.33 7.33 -3.24
CA LEU A 96 -13.62 7.48 -4.50
C LEU A 96 -13.58 6.24 -5.35
N SER A 97 -13.75 5.06 -4.75
CA SER A 97 -13.69 3.81 -5.49
C SER A 97 -15.07 3.39 -5.98
N PRO A 98 -15.15 2.82 -7.18
CA PRO A 98 -16.41 2.21 -7.62
C PRO A 98 -16.81 1.03 -6.76
N ASP A 99 -15.84 0.40 -6.09
CA ASP A 99 -16.13 -0.67 -5.14
C ASP A 99 -16.01 -0.10 -3.74
N PRO A 100 -17.12 -0.03 -2.96
CA PRO A 100 -17.06 0.53 -1.62
C PRO A 100 -16.05 -0.16 -0.71
N ASP A 101 -15.77 -1.43 -0.95
CA ASP A 101 -14.81 -2.17 -0.14
C ASP A 101 -13.39 -1.63 -0.27
N ASP A 102 -13.11 -0.88 -1.33
CA ASP A 102 -11.79 -0.32 -1.56
C ASP A 102 -11.70 1.16 -1.18
N ASN A 103 -12.79 1.73 -0.68
CA ASN A 103 -12.77 3.15 -0.31
C ASN A 103 -11.72 3.47 0.75
N HIS A 104 -11.50 2.57 1.71
CA HIS A 104 -10.52 2.85 2.76
C HIS A 104 -9.09 2.92 2.22
N ILE A 105 -8.80 2.21 1.14
CA ILE A 105 -7.49 2.29 0.47
C ILE A 105 -7.34 3.68 -0.17
N CYS A 106 -8.37 4.10 -0.91
CA CYS A 106 -8.36 5.41 -1.54
C CYS A 106 -8.31 6.52 -0.50
N ASP A 107 -9.09 6.40 0.58
CA ASP A 107 -9.10 7.40 1.63
C ASP A 107 -7.73 7.50 2.30
N CYS A 108 -7.08 6.37 2.55
CA CYS A 108 -5.75 6.39 3.15
C CYS A 108 -4.76 7.11 2.24
N ALA A 109 -4.86 6.88 0.94
CA ALA A 109 -3.99 7.54 -0.01
C ALA A 109 -4.24 9.05 -0.01
N GLU A 110 -5.50 9.47 0.03
CA GLU A 110 -5.81 10.91 0.01
C GLU A 110 -5.45 11.59 1.32
N TYR A 111 -5.86 11.02 2.45
CA TYR A 111 -5.55 11.62 3.75
C TYR A 111 -4.07 11.56 4.07
N GLY A 112 -3.38 10.55 3.59
CA GLY A 112 -1.95 10.37 3.82
C GLY A 112 -1.06 11.05 2.80
N ASP A 113 -1.66 11.72 1.82
CA ASP A 113 -0.92 12.39 0.75
C ASP A 113 0.05 11.42 0.06
N ALA A 114 -0.49 10.28 -0.36
CA ALA A 114 0.30 9.26 -1.01
C ALA A 114 0.71 9.66 -2.42
N ASP A 115 1.86 9.18 -2.85
CA ASP A 115 2.32 9.36 -4.21
C ASP A 115 1.82 8.25 -5.11
N PHE A 116 1.50 7.09 -4.52
CA PHE A 116 1.01 5.97 -5.32
C PHE A 116 0.12 5.04 -4.50
N ILE A 117 -0.67 4.27 -5.24
CA ILE A 117 -1.38 3.10 -4.72
C ILE A 117 -0.89 1.95 -5.60
N VAL A 118 -0.33 0.90 -4.99
CA VAL A 118 0.09 -0.27 -5.75
C VAL A 118 -0.98 -1.33 -5.64
N THR A 119 -1.41 -1.87 -6.77
CA THR A 119 -2.53 -2.82 -6.81
C THR A 119 -2.37 -3.78 -7.98
N LEU A 120 -3.00 -4.95 -7.87
CA LEU A 120 -3.12 -5.88 -8.99
C LEU A 120 -4.43 -5.66 -9.74
N ASN A 121 -5.29 -4.76 -9.23
CA ASN A 121 -6.62 -4.52 -9.81
C ASN A 121 -6.82 -3.03 -10.09
N PRO A 122 -6.11 -2.47 -11.08
CA PRO A 122 -6.18 -1.03 -11.29
C PRO A 122 -7.56 -0.50 -11.62
N LYS A 123 -8.46 -1.36 -12.11
CA LYS A 123 -9.82 -0.91 -12.41
C LYS A 123 -10.59 -0.44 -11.20
N ASP A 124 -10.22 -0.91 -10.02
CA ASP A 124 -10.92 -0.54 -8.80
C ASP A 124 -10.46 0.82 -8.27
N PHE A 125 -9.43 1.41 -8.89
CA PHE A 125 -8.85 2.66 -8.41
C PHE A 125 -8.82 3.68 -9.54
N PRO A 126 -9.87 4.52 -9.63
CA PRO A 126 -10.01 5.45 -10.77
C PRO A 126 -8.98 6.56 -10.71
N GLN A 127 -8.02 6.49 -11.60
CA GLN A 127 -6.91 7.44 -11.63
C GLN A 127 -7.38 8.90 -11.70
N ALA A 128 -8.46 9.13 -12.43
CA ALA A 128 -8.94 10.50 -12.59
C ALA A 128 -9.41 11.14 -11.28
N SER A 129 -9.80 10.32 -10.32
CA SER A 129 -10.31 10.80 -9.04
C SER A 129 -9.25 10.83 -7.95
N LEU A 130 -8.04 10.37 -8.25
CA LEU A 130 -6.99 10.21 -7.24
C LEU A 130 -5.79 11.06 -7.58
N ARG A 131 -5.18 11.66 -6.56
CA ARG A 131 -3.91 12.35 -6.75
C ARG A 131 -2.77 11.35 -6.80
N ALA A 132 -2.91 10.24 -6.09
CA ALA A 132 -1.91 9.19 -6.10
C ALA A 132 -1.90 8.48 -7.45
N LYS A 133 -0.72 8.08 -7.90
CA LYS A 133 -0.60 7.33 -9.13
C LYS A 133 -0.90 5.86 -8.87
N VAL A 134 -1.77 5.26 -9.67
CA VAL A 134 -2.10 3.84 -9.53
C VAL A 134 -1.08 3.04 -10.32
N ILE A 135 -0.36 2.15 -9.65
CA ILE A 135 0.72 1.38 -10.26
C ILE A 135 0.60 -0.09 -9.93
N GLY A 136 1.31 -0.92 -10.68
CA GLY A 136 1.46 -2.33 -10.35
C GLY A 136 2.77 -2.58 -9.64
N PRO A 137 2.96 -3.77 -9.07
CA PRO A 137 4.19 -4.06 -8.30
C PRO A 137 5.46 -4.10 -9.11
N SER A 138 5.36 -4.24 -10.43
CA SER A 138 6.55 -4.21 -11.29
C SER A 138 6.90 -2.81 -11.79
N ASP A 139 6.03 -1.85 -11.56
CA ASP A 139 6.27 -0.50 -12.05
C ASP A 139 7.26 0.24 -11.15
N PRO A 140 8.00 1.20 -11.71
CA PRO A 140 8.88 2.00 -10.88
C PRO A 140 8.07 2.88 -9.93
N LEU A 141 8.63 3.13 -8.76
CA LEU A 141 7.96 3.99 -7.79
C LEU A 141 8.00 5.44 -8.27
N PRO A 142 6.88 6.16 -8.17
CA PRO A 142 6.90 7.59 -8.49
C PRO A 142 7.77 8.35 -7.51
N VAL A 143 8.29 9.49 -7.93
CA VAL A 143 9.02 10.35 -7.00
C VAL A 143 8.04 11.01 -6.05
N ARG A 144 8.54 11.42 -4.90
CA ARG A 144 7.71 12.12 -3.92
C ARG A 144 7.19 13.41 -4.52
N ARG A 145 5.86 13.60 -4.50
CA ARG A 145 5.26 14.81 -5.02
C ARG A 145 5.58 16.00 -4.13
N THR A 146 5.61 17.18 -4.71
CA THR A 146 5.75 18.37 -3.89
C THR A 146 4.44 18.59 -3.17
N THR A 147 4.55 19.06 -1.94
CA THR A 147 3.36 19.23 -1.17
C THR A 147 3.13 20.65 -0.82
N SER A 148 3.77 21.53 -1.55
CA SER A 148 3.64 22.91 -1.21
C SER A 148 2.24 23.38 -1.21
N ARG A 149 1.46 22.78 -2.01
CA ARG A 149 0.18 23.20 -2.12
C ARG A 149 -0.55 22.97 -0.94
N ARG A 150 -0.16 22.22 -0.17
CA ARG A 150 -0.96 21.96 0.80
C ARG A 150 -1.02 22.98 1.70
N ARG A 151 -0.38 23.73 1.60
CA ARG A 151 -0.46 24.69 2.43
C ARG A 151 -1.43 25.51 2.22
N ASN A 152 -1.94 25.47 1.76
CA ASN A 152 -2.88 26.15 1.67
C ASN A 152 -3.74 26.10 2.14
N SER A 153 -3.72 25.85 2.39
CA SER A 153 -4.63 25.92 2.75
C SER A 153 -5.11 26.51 3.16
#